data_00ea48db65b06c1883034fd923d02a76
#
_entry.id   00ea48db65b06c1883034fd923d02a76
#
_cell.length_a   1.000
_cell.length_b   1.000
_cell.length_c   1.000
_cell.angle_alpha   90.00
_cell.angle_beta   90.00
_cell.angle_gamma   90.00
#
_symmetry.space_group_name_H-M   'P 1'
#
loop_
_entity.id
_entity.type
_entity.pdbx_description
1 polymer ?
#
loop_
_entity_poly.entity_id
_entity_poly.type
_entity_poly.pdbx_seq_one_letter_code
_entity_poly.pdbx_strand_id
1 'polypeptide(L)'
;MIEFNSKVQNVFFMNGELSMKNKKSNTILIIQGVLFIILIIGAAYAYLGTFNINLNNNVAVNINSTSPGNLSFIAGSTELNIIVPDESMTQYNANNTVAAAEDTGFVDITLTGAEGFLTTCSYDLVYEYNTNSDIYGKTVPVTTGATKEITIEVNGMNGNNHFATETNFNFNTSKGWSNATSTKGAKVTLVTGATLKSLGTEQSVRWKVIGRYYNLDLNQYALSGKSFTGKIYVENVNCSTEDGTTVKKGYETILANNGGAASMTTLTSTDFATVTTANDKGMYKAQDDLGMSYYFRGAVDNNWVKYGKYTKDMYNCNNSTISATDTGNSCAKIASSGDDIYWRIIRINGDGSIRMIYSGVKAPTESTKVIKTTDTSLGNSTFNKDSSSAEYVGYMYEIGKQHGTSQSSDIKTYLEDWYANYTDLNKTETKIIDQIYCNDRTASTSAVAYSTTNYTTLTSWNSTGTEYYYGTNGRVRNSPVSPDYKCPVASDKFTKTTAKGNGKLSYPVGLITADELTFAGLPAGETNNSFYLHTGANYWAGSPDVFYVGNYAGVFVVYDGGYLDLDGVTYGHGARGVVSLSSESKLLGSGTYNDVYTVN
;
A
#
# COMPACT_ATOMS: atom_id res chain seq x y z
N MET A 1 3.35 -29.06 -34.03
CA MET A 1 2.52 -30.18 -33.52
C MET A 1 2.37 -31.32 -34.52
N ILE A 2 2.21 -31.07 -35.81
CA ILE A 2 2.02 -32.12 -36.84
C ILE A 2 3.34 -32.87 -37.16
N GLU A 3 4.48 -32.20 -37.21
CA GLU A 3 5.78 -32.84 -37.45
C GLU A 3 6.31 -33.69 -36.29
N PHE A 4 5.91 -33.41 -35.06
CA PHE A 4 6.30 -34.17 -33.88
C PHE A 4 5.58 -35.55 -33.82
N ASN A 5 4.32 -35.59 -34.28
CA ASN A 5 3.54 -36.82 -34.31
C ASN A 5 4.07 -37.82 -35.36
N SER A 6 4.63 -37.34 -36.48
CA SER A 6 5.16 -38.25 -37.51
C SER A 6 6.48 -38.91 -37.10
N LYS A 7 7.32 -38.26 -36.30
CA LYS A 7 8.56 -38.86 -35.79
C LYS A 7 8.33 -39.85 -34.66
N VAL A 8 7.30 -39.64 -33.84
CA VAL A 8 6.95 -40.61 -32.79
C VAL A 8 6.33 -41.88 -33.36
N GLN A 9 5.51 -41.78 -34.43
CA GLN A 9 4.97 -42.95 -35.11
C GLN A 9 6.05 -43.79 -35.78
N ASN A 10 7.10 -43.17 -36.35
CA ASN A 10 8.20 -43.93 -36.99
C ASN A 10 9.10 -44.67 -36.00
N VAL A 11 9.17 -44.25 -34.74
CA VAL A 11 9.91 -44.99 -33.70
C VAL A 11 9.17 -46.25 -33.23
N PHE A 12 7.84 -46.28 -33.35
CA PHE A 12 7.03 -47.45 -32.95
C PHE A 12 7.02 -48.59 -33.97
N PHE A 13 7.37 -48.33 -35.24
CA PHE A 13 7.32 -49.35 -36.31
C PHE A 13 8.66 -50.02 -36.62
N MET A 14 9.78 -49.60 -36.03
CA MET A 14 11.10 -50.18 -36.35
C MET A 14 11.60 -51.30 -35.42
N ASN A 15 10.85 -51.74 -34.42
CA ASN A 15 11.28 -52.80 -33.50
C ASN A 15 10.34 -54.03 -33.49
N GLY A 16 9.91 -54.49 -34.66
CA GLY A 16 9.03 -55.62 -34.84
C GLY A 16 9.74 -56.96 -35.06
N GLU A 17 10.99 -57.17 -34.65
CA GLU A 17 11.60 -58.51 -34.62
C GLU A 17 12.66 -58.63 -33.53
N LEU A 18 12.24 -58.99 -32.31
CA LEU A 18 13.13 -59.58 -31.32
C LEU A 18 12.43 -60.72 -30.59
N SER A 19 12.98 -61.89 -30.91
CA SER A 19 12.72 -63.24 -30.46
C SER A 19 12.17 -63.38 -29.02
N MET A 20 11.08 -64.18 -28.94
CA MET A 20 10.46 -64.66 -27.70
C MET A 20 11.34 -65.69 -26.97
N LYS A 21 12.12 -65.21 -25.99
CA LYS A 21 12.58 -66.09 -24.86
C LYS A 21 12.94 -65.15 -23.68
N ASN A 22 12.03 -64.97 -22.82
CA ASN A 22 12.00 -64.43 -21.44
C ASN A 22 10.86 -63.43 -21.25
N LYS A 23 9.63 -63.94 -21.36
CA LYS A 23 8.40 -63.15 -21.49
C LYS A 23 7.91 -62.39 -20.24
N LYS A 24 8.53 -62.47 -19.07
CA LYS A 24 8.04 -61.75 -17.89
C LYS A 24 8.93 -60.59 -17.44
N SER A 25 10.24 -60.66 -17.62
CA SER A 25 11.15 -59.60 -17.16
C SER A 25 11.21 -58.43 -18.15
N ASN A 26 11.22 -58.70 -19.46
CA ASN A 26 11.33 -57.65 -20.47
C ASN A 26 10.03 -56.82 -20.62
N THR A 27 8.86 -57.46 -20.39
CA THR A 27 7.58 -56.72 -20.45
C THR A 27 7.45 -55.74 -19.31
N ILE A 28 7.92 -56.08 -18.11
CA ILE A 28 7.93 -55.15 -16.94
C ILE A 28 8.90 -54.00 -17.18
N LEU A 29 10.09 -54.26 -17.75
CA LEU A 29 11.06 -53.20 -18.09
C LEU A 29 10.55 -52.27 -19.19
N ILE A 30 9.84 -52.79 -20.19
CA ILE A 30 9.24 -51.97 -21.25
C ILE A 30 8.08 -51.14 -20.70
N ILE A 31 7.23 -51.70 -19.85
CA ILE A 31 6.14 -50.95 -19.20
C ILE A 31 6.70 -49.89 -18.26
N GLN A 32 7.76 -50.18 -17.50
CA GLN A 32 8.43 -49.18 -16.65
C GLN A 32 9.11 -48.09 -17.48
N GLY A 33 9.73 -48.43 -18.60
CA GLY A 33 10.32 -47.48 -19.54
C GLY A 33 9.28 -46.56 -20.19
N VAL A 34 8.13 -47.11 -20.60
CA VAL A 34 7.01 -46.35 -21.18
C VAL A 34 6.36 -45.45 -20.11
N LEU A 35 6.15 -45.96 -18.89
CA LEU A 35 5.66 -45.17 -17.78
C LEU A 35 6.63 -44.06 -17.40
N PHE A 36 7.93 -44.28 -17.43
CA PHE A 36 8.95 -43.28 -17.17
C PHE A 36 9.00 -42.19 -18.27
N ILE A 37 8.84 -42.59 -19.53
CA ILE A 37 8.73 -41.68 -20.68
C ILE A 37 7.43 -40.87 -20.60
N ILE A 38 6.30 -41.47 -20.23
CA ILE A 38 5.03 -40.79 -20.03
C ILE A 38 5.12 -39.80 -18.83
N LEU A 39 5.83 -40.17 -17.76
CA LEU A 39 6.10 -39.30 -16.62
C LEU A 39 7.02 -38.14 -17.01
N ILE A 40 8.06 -38.36 -17.83
CA ILE A 40 8.94 -37.30 -18.35
C ILE A 40 8.17 -36.38 -19.31
N ILE A 41 7.35 -36.94 -20.21
CA ILE A 41 6.51 -36.14 -21.11
C ILE A 41 5.42 -35.42 -20.33
N GLY A 42 4.81 -36.04 -19.34
CA GLY A 42 3.83 -35.41 -18.44
C GLY A 42 4.46 -34.32 -17.58
N ALA A 43 5.65 -34.55 -17.03
CA ALA A 43 6.41 -33.56 -16.30
C ALA A 43 6.89 -32.42 -17.22
N ALA A 44 7.33 -32.72 -18.45
CA ALA A 44 7.69 -31.68 -19.43
C ALA A 44 6.47 -30.89 -19.90
N TYR A 45 5.29 -31.51 -20.00
CA TYR A 45 4.05 -30.82 -20.33
C TYR A 45 3.51 -29.97 -19.15
N ALA A 46 3.67 -30.46 -17.95
CA ALA A 46 3.38 -29.69 -16.73
C ALA A 46 4.43 -28.57 -16.48
N TYR A 47 5.62 -28.74 -17.08
CA TYR A 47 6.73 -27.78 -16.97
C TYR A 47 6.68 -26.68 -18.05
N LEU A 48 5.99 -26.92 -19.18
CA LEU A 48 5.74 -25.94 -20.22
C LEU A 48 4.45 -25.19 -19.90
N GLY A 49 4.53 -24.17 -19.06
CA GLY A 49 3.41 -23.29 -18.77
C GLY A 49 2.89 -22.59 -20.04
N THR A 50 1.62 -22.31 -20.07
CA THR A 50 1.03 -21.52 -21.15
C THR A 50 1.35 -20.06 -20.91
N PHE A 51 1.98 -19.43 -21.90
CA PHE A 51 2.20 -17.99 -21.91
C PHE A 51 1.02 -17.32 -22.63
N ASN A 52 0.37 -16.39 -21.97
CA ASN A 52 -0.66 -15.57 -22.57
C ASN A 52 -0.20 -14.10 -22.55
N ILE A 53 0.23 -13.62 -23.71
CA ILE A 53 0.64 -12.23 -23.88
C ILE A 53 -0.34 -11.62 -24.86
N ASN A 54 -1.12 -10.66 -24.35
CA ASN A 54 -2.09 -9.93 -25.14
C ASN A 54 -1.65 -8.46 -25.21
N LEU A 55 -1.13 -8.10 -26.37
CA LEU A 55 -0.82 -6.72 -26.72
C LEU A 55 -1.80 -6.29 -27.78
N ASN A 56 -2.46 -5.15 -27.58
CA ASN A 56 -3.36 -4.57 -28.59
C ASN A 56 -2.63 -4.11 -29.87
N ASN A 57 -1.35 -4.42 -29.97
CA ASN A 57 -0.50 -4.25 -31.15
C ASN A 57 0.37 -5.49 -31.36
N ASN A 58 0.85 -5.71 -32.59
CA ASN A 58 1.79 -6.77 -32.94
C ASN A 58 3.21 -6.44 -32.43
N VAL A 59 3.41 -6.50 -31.12
CA VAL A 59 4.71 -6.24 -30.49
C VAL A 59 5.41 -7.57 -30.23
N ALA A 60 6.68 -7.65 -30.60
CA ALA A 60 7.51 -8.81 -30.28
C ALA A 60 7.79 -8.84 -28.78
N VAL A 61 7.46 -9.96 -28.12
CA VAL A 61 7.73 -10.18 -26.71
C VAL A 61 8.85 -11.18 -26.57
N ASN A 62 9.93 -10.78 -25.90
CA ASN A 62 11.01 -11.68 -25.55
C ASN A 62 10.74 -12.27 -24.16
N ILE A 63 10.63 -13.59 -24.08
CA ILE A 63 10.48 -14.30 -22.82
C ILE A 63 11.73 -15.13 -22.57
N ASN A 64 12.55 -14.69 -21.65
CA ASN A 64 13.70 -15.45 -21.15
C ASN A 64 13.27 -16.23 -19.90
N SER A 65 12.54 -17.32 -20.09
CA SER A 65 12.06 -18.15 -19.00
C SER A 65 12.31 -19.63 -19.23
N THR A 66 12.86 -20.29 -18.22
CA THR A 66 12.92 -21.74 -18.09
C THR A 66 11.83 -22.27 -17.14
N SER A 67 10.89 -21.43 -16.76
CA SER A 67 9.94 -21.66 -15.66
C SER A 67 8.70 -22.43 -16.08
N PRO A 68 8.23 -23.35 -15.26
CA PRO A 68 6.92 -23.95 -15.39
C PRO A 68 5.86 -22.99 -14.82
N GLY A 69 4.80 -22.76 -15.56
CA GLY A 69 3.65 -21.99 -15.05
C GLY A 69 2.99 -21.10 -16.09
N ASN A 70 1.84 -20.58 -15.75
CA ASN A 70 1.08 -19.67 -16.59
C ASN A 70 1.57 -18.23 -16.35
N LEU A 71 2.15 -17.61 -17.37
CA LEU A 71 2.47 -16.18 -17.39
C LEU A 71 1.41 -15.46 -18.24
N SER A 72 0.83 -14.39 -17.73
CA SER A 72 -0.04 -13.49 -18.48
C SER A 72 0.47 -12.06 -18.36
N PHE A 73 0.81 -11.45 -19.51
CA PHE A 73 1.12 -10.02 -19.62
C PHE A 73 0.14 -9.41 -20.61
N ILE A 74 -0.66 -8.45 -20.15
CA ILE A 74 -1.70 -7.78 -20.93
C ILE A 74 -1.41 -6.29 -20.92
N ALA A 75 -1.30 -5.67 -22.10
CA ALA A 75 -1.12 -4.24 -22.25
C ALA A 75 -2.19 -3.64 -23.16
N GLY A 76 -2.85 -2.61 -22.67
CA GLY A 76 -3.78 -1.79 -23.43
C GLY A 76 -3.07 -0.81 -24.37
N SER A 77 -3.87 -0.04 -25.10
CA SER A 77 -3.43 1.12 -25.86
C SER A 77 -4.51 2.20 -25.83
N THR A 78 -4.11 3.44 -26.07
CA THR A 78 -5.04 4.59 -26.15
C THR A 78 -4.62 5.51 -27.29
N GLU A 79 -5.50 6.40 -27.68
CA GLU A 79 -5.20 7.48 -28.63
C GLU A 79 -5.32 8.83 -27.92
N LEU A 80 -4.46 9.77 -28.27
CA LEU A 80 -4.60 11.19 -27.98
C LEU A 80 -5.08 11.92 -29.21
N ASN A 81 -6.04 12.81 -29.04
CA ASN A 81 -6.56 13.66 -30.10
C ASN A 81 -6.75 15.09 -29.60
N ILE A 82 -5.72 15.90 -29.75
CA ILE A 82 -5.75 17.31 -29.37
C ILE A 82 -6.19 18.12 -30.58
N ILE A 83 -7.33 18.82 -30.50
CA ILE A 83 -7.85 19.72 -31.53
C ILE A 83 -7.58 21.15 -31.07
N VAL A 84 -6.87 21.91 -31.88
CA VAL A 84 -6.53 23.30 -31.60
C VAL A 84 -7.79 24.18 -31.76
N PRO A 85 -8.24 24.88 -30.70
CA PRO A 85 -9.43 25.73 -30.78
C PRO A 85 -9.22 26.95 -31.69
N ASP A 86 -10.25 27.33 -32.43
CA ASP A 86 -10.19 28.52 -33.29
C ASP A 86 -9.99 29.82 -32.49
N GLU A 87 -10.61 29.92 -31.33
CA GLU A 87 -10.58 31.13 -30.50
C GLU A 87 -9.22 31.40 -29.88
N SER A 88 -8.42 30.36 -29.62
CA SER A 88 -7.11 30.50 -28.99
C SER A 88 -6.06 31.16 -29.88
N MET A 89 -6.34 31.21 -31.18
CA MET A 89 -5.40 31.71 -32.19
C MET A 89 -5.36 33.25 -32.32
N THR A 90 -6.28 33.95 -31.71
CA THR A 90 -6.38 35.42 -31.79
C THR A 90 -5.75 36.15 -30.59
N GLN A 91 -5.39 35.42 -29.55
CA GLN A 91 -4.79 35.97 -28.32
C GLN A 91 -3.33 35.56 -28.20
N TYR A 92 -2.45 36.52 -28.23
CA TYR A 92 -1.03 36.31 -27.93
C TYR A 92 -0.82 36.42 -26.40
N ASN A 93 -0.29 35.40 -25.79
CA ASN A 93 -0.02 35.40 -24.36
C ASN A 93 1.25 34.60 -24.02
N ALA A 94 2.37 35.28 -23.97
CA ALA A 94 3.67 34.69 -23.69
C ALA A 94 3.77 34.02 -22.29
N ASN A 95 2.89 34.39 -21.36
CA ASN A 95 2.86 33.84 -20.01
C ASN A 95 1.73 32.82 -19.79
N ASN A 96 1.20 32.27 -20.85
CA ASN A 96 0.10 31.33 -20.75
C ASN A 96 0.56 30.01 -20.11
N THR A 97 0.16 29.81 -18.87
CA THR A 97 0.39 28.58 -18.10
C THR A 97 -0.76 27.59 -18.19
N VAL A 98 -1.86 27.98 -18.82
CA VAL A 98 -3.04 27.15 -19.01
C VAL A 98 -3.07 26.65 -20.45
N ALA A 99 -3.25 25.35 -20.65
CA ALA A 99 -3.37 24.77 -21.96
C ALA A 99 -4.64 25.29 -22.68
N ALA A 100 -4.51 25.61 -23.96
CA ALA A 100 -5.64 26.00 -24.81
C ALA A 100 -6.48 24.77 -25.24
N ALA A 101 -5.84 23.61 -25.36
CA ALA A 101 -6.49 22.31 -25.55
C ALA A 101 -5.75 21.21 -24.81
N GLU A 102 -6.48 20.23 -24.34
CA GLU A 102 -5.94 19.06 -23.62
C GLU A 102 -6.72 17.80 -24.02
N ASP A 103 -6.02 16.68 -24.10
CA ASP A 103 -6.63 15.36 -24.16
C ASP A 103 -5.88 14.37 -23.28
N THR A 104 -6.60 13.40 -22.71
CA THR A 104 -6.06 12.44 -21.76
C THR A 104 -6.37 11.02 -22.19
N GLY A 105 -5.33 10.20 -22.30
CA GLY A 105 -5.43 8.77 -22.56
C GLY A 105 -4.88 7.92 -21.40
N PHE A 106 -5.30 6.66 -21.35
CA PHE A 106 -4.85 5.70 -20.34
C PHE A 106 -4.37 4.41 -20.99
N VAL A 107 -3.26 3.87 -20.50
CA VAL A 107 -2.75 2.55 -20.87
C VAL A 107 -2.67 1.71 -19.62
N ASP A 108 -3.50 0.67 -19.55
CA ASP A 108 -3.50 -0.29 -18.46
C ASP A 108 -2.60 -1.48 -18.82
N ILE A 109 -1.79 -1.91 -17.85
CA ILE A 109 -0.89 -3.06 -17.98
C ILE A 109 -1.10 -3.97 -16.79
N THR A 110 -1.30 -5.26 -17.05
CA THR A 110 -1.51 -6.29 -16.03
C THR A 110 -0.52 -7.42 -16.24
N LEU A 111 0.12 -7.84 -15.15
CA LEU A 111 1.00 -9.00 -15.09
C LEU A 111 0.49 -9.99 -14.06
N THR A 112 0.28 -11.23 -14.49
CA THR A 112 0.08 -12.37 -13.58
C THR A 112 1.22 -13.34 -13.84
N GLY A 113 2.10 -13.51 -12.87
CA GLY A 113 3.20 -14.45 -12.93
C GLY A 113 2.77 -15.87 -12.58
N ALA A 114 3.67 -16.82 -12.77
CA ALA A 114 3.46 -18.19 -12.33
C ALA A 114 3.51 -18.28 -10.80
N GLU A 115 2.63 -19.04 -10.20
CA GLU A 115 2.64 -19.28 -8.75
C GLU A 115 3.98 -19.87 -8.29
N GLY A 116 4.54 -19.32 -7.24
CA GLY A 116 5.83 -19.74 -6.70
C GLY A 116 7.06 -19.20 -7.44
N PHE A 117 6.89 -18.40 -8.50
CA PHE A 117 7.98 -17.79 -9.26
C PHE A 117 7.89 -16.28 -9.27
N LEU A 118 9.02 -15.60 -9.05
CA LEU A 118 9.10 -14.16 -9.25
C LEU A 118 9.23 -13.88 -10.74
N THR A 119 8.17 -13.33 -11.32
CA THR A 119 8.15 -12.86 -12.71
C THR A 119 8.39 -11.36 -12.74
N THR A 120 9.34 -10.91 -13.54
CA THR A 120 9.62 -9.52 -13.80
C THR A 120 9.49 -9.25 -15.29
N CYS A 121 8.62 -8.32 -15.68
CA CYS A 121 8.51 -7.83 -17.04
C CYS A 121 8.98 -6.38 -17.10
N SER A 122 9.87 -6.06 -18.04
CA SER A 122 10.23 -4.70 -18.42
C SER A 122 9.59 -4.35 -19.76
N TYR A 123 9.28 -3.08 -19.98
CA TYR A 123 8.62 -2.59 -21.19
C TYR A 123 8.89 -1.10 -21.40
N ASP A 124 8.65 -0.63 -22.62
CA ASP A 124 8.67 0.78 -22.98
C ASP A 124 7.25 1.26 -23.26
N LEU A 125 6.92 2.49 -22.87
CA LEU A 125 5.70 3.18 -23.27
C LEU A 125 6.03 4.11 -24.42
N VAL A 126 5.33 3.97 -25.55
CA VAL A 126 5.65 4.66 -26.80
C VAL A 126 4.45 5.46 -27.29
N TYR A 127 4.71 6.67 -27.76
CA TYR A 127 3.79 7.45 -28.58
C TYR A 127 4.16 7.30 -30.06
N GLU A 128 3.20 6.91 -30.89
CA GLU A 128 3.35 6.84 -32.33
C GLU A 128 2.42 7.86 -33.01
N TYR A 129 3.00 8.69 -33.84
CA TYR A 129 2.28 9.73 -34.58
C TYR A 129 1.25 9.15 -35.53
N ASN A 130 -0.02 9.54 -35.39
CA ASN A 130 -1.09 9.05 -36.25
C ASN A 130 -0.95 9.62 -37.65
N THR A 131 -1.22 8.76 -38.63
CA THR A 131 -1.25 9.17 -40.07
C THR A 131 -2.32 10.20 -40.38
N ASN A 132 -3.32 10.35 -39.52
CA ASN A 132 -4.44 11.29 -39.71
C ASN A 132 -4.23 12.63 -38.97
N SER A 133 -3.10 12.85 -38.33
CA SER A 133 -2.82 14.11 -37.63
C SER A 133 -2.57 15.23 -38.64
N ASP A 134 -3.23 16.37 -38.46
CA ASP A 134 -3.06 17.57 -39.27
C ASP A 134 -1.78 18.34 -38.89
N ILE A 135 -1.49 18.40 -37.58
CA ILE A 135 -0.30 19.05 -37.02
C ILE A 135 0.82 18.03 -36.97
N TYR A 136 1.51 17.95 -38.08
CA TYR A 136 2.48 16.93 -38.24
C TYR A 136 3.62 17.45 -39.12
N GLY A 137 4.85 17.24 -38.67
CA GLY A 137 6.01 17.70 -39.44
C GLY A 137 6.21 19.22 -39.46
N LYS A 138 5.42 19.99 -38.72
CA LYS A 138 5.62 21.43 -38.63
C LYS A 138 6.51 21.80 -37.46
N THR A 139 7.61 22.41 -37.75
CA THR A 139 8.31 23.26 -36.83
C THR A 139 7.54 24.55 -36.66
N VAL A 140 6.87 24.67 -35.55
CA VAL A 140 6.60 26.00 -35.04
C VAL A 140 7.91 26.47 -34.39
N PRO A 141 8.42 27.67 -34.71
CA PRO A 141 9.59 28.19 -34.07
C PRO A 141 9.36 28.18 -32.56
N VAL A 142 10.10 27.35 -31.86
CA VAL A 142 10.08 27.35 -30.39
C VAL A 142 10.74 28.66 -30.00
N THR A 143 9.94 29.57 -29.46
CA THR A 143 10.49 30.75 -28.81
C THR A 143 11.34 30.26 -27.62
N THR A 144 12.35 31.01 -27.26
CA THR A 144 13.24 30.73 -26.10
C THR A 144 12.51 30.79 -24.74
N GLY A 145 11.17 30.71 -24.72
CA GLY A 145 10.34 30.73 -23.51
C GLY A 145 10.18 29.37 -22.84
N ALA A 146 9.71 29.38 -21.59
CA ALA A 146 9.49 28.17 -20.79
C ALA A 146 8.31 27.31 -21.31
N THR A 147 7.31 27.91 -21.97
CA THR A 147 6.13 27.22 -22.48
C THR A 147 6.39 26.67 -23.87
N LYS A 148 6.10 25.41 -24.08
CA LYS A 148 6.21 24.72 -25.37
C LYS A 148 4.82 24.64 -26.02
N GLU A 149 4.75 24.63 -27.36
CA GLU A 149 3.49 24.58 -28.06
C GLU A 149 2.68 23.32 -27.77
N ILE A 150 3.33 22.15 -27.85
CA ILE A 150 2.72 20.88 -27.55
C ILE A 150 3.61 20.17 -26.53
N THR A 151 3.00 19.69 -25.45
CA THR A 151 3.66 18.89 -24.42
C THR A 151 2.93 17.59 -24.20
N ILE A 152 3.63 16.56 -23.77
CA ILE A 152 3.05 15.35 -23.21
C ILE A 152 3.57 15.18 -21.79
N GLU A 153 2.66 15.00 -20.88
CA GLU A 153 2.91 14.60 -19.49
C GLU A 153 2.54 13.13 -19.33
N VAL A 154 3.41 12.35 -18.69
CA VAL A 154 3.21 10.93 -18.47
C VAL A 154 3.26 10.65 -16.98
N ASN A 155 2.19 10.03 -16.47
CA ASN A 155 2.06 9.71 -15.06
C ASN A 155 1.85 8.21 -14.91
N GLY A 156 2.77 7.53 -14.22
CA GLY A 156 2.55 6.18 -13.76
C GLY A 156 1.61 6.18 -12.55
N MET A 157 0.54 5.41 -12.65
CA MET A 157 -0.51 5.39 -11.66
C MET A 157 -0.74 3.98 -11.14
N ASN A 158 -0.91 3.87 -9.83
CA ASN A 158 -1.39 2.68 -9.17
C ASN A 158 -2.80 2.98 -8.64
N GLY A 159 -3.83 2.46 -9.32
CA GLY A 159 -5.19 2.93 -9.14
C GLY A 159 -5.34 4.38 -9.64
N ASN A 160 -5.83 5.29 -8.79
CA ASN A 160 -5.95 6.71 -9.12
C ASN A 160 -4.71 7.55 -8.73
N ASN A 161 -3.60 6.92 -8.36
CA ASN A 161 -2.47 7.59 -7.75
C ASN A 161 -1.20 7.50 -8.58
N HIS A 162 -0.45 8.59 -8.61
CA HIS A 162 0.83 8.69 -9.31
C HIS A 162 1.92 7.94 -8.55
N PHE A 163 2.68 7.08 -9.24
CA PHE A 163 3.91 6.49 -8.72
C PHE A 163 5.15 6.94 -9.49
N ALA A 164 4.98 7.41 -10.72
CA ALA A 164 6.04 8.00 -11.51
C ALA A 164 5.46 9.12 -12.35
N THR A 165 6.21 10.21 -12.52
CA THR A 165 5.84 11.32 -13.36
C THR A 165 7.02 11.67 -14.25
N GLU A 166 6.79 11.61 -15.57
CA GLU A 166 7.68 12.20 -16.54
C GLU A 166 6.94 13.31 -17.26
N THR A 167 7.41 14.53 -17.11
CA THR A 167 6.72 15.72 -17.60
C THR A 167 7.43 16.32 -18.80
N ASN A 168 6.62 16.95 -19.66
CA ASN A 168 7.07 17.95 -20.62
C ASN A 168 7.97 17.42 -21.74
N PHE A 169 7.55 16.33 -22.36
CA PHE A 169 8.06 16.01 -23.70
C PHE A 169 7.67 17.12 -24.66
N ASN A 170 8.65 17.89 -25.09
CA ASN A 170 8.47 18.83 -26.17
C ASN A 170 8.65 18.10 -27.49
N PHE A 171 7.57 17.94 -28.25
CA PHE A 171 7.60 17.25 -29.53
C PHE A 171 8.53 17.90 -30.56
N ASN A 172 8.92 19.14 -30.37
CA ASN A 172 9.83 19.80 -31.28
C ASN A 172 11.30 19.53 -31.02
N THR A 173 11.69 19.17 -29.76
CA THR A 173 13.11 19.07 -29.40
C THR A 173 13.47 17.94 -28.41
N SER A 174 12.49 17.33 -27.72
CA SER A 174 12.77 16.33 -26.69
C SER A 174 12.64 14.90 -27.21
N LYS A 175 13.33 13.97 -26.54
CA LYS A 175 13.27 12.52 -26.82
C LYS A 175 13.54 12.13 -28.28
N GLY A 176 14.40 12.86 -28.96
CA GLY A 176 14.76 12.57 -30.35
C GLY A 176 13.73 13.03 -31.39
N TRP A 177 12.70 13.72 -30.97
CA TRP A 177 11.73 14.29 -31.87
C TRP A 177 12.32 15.53 -32.54
N SER A 178 12.65 15.41 -33.79
CA SER A 178 13.20 16.47 -34.65
C SER A 178 12.28 16.67 -35.85
N ASN A 179 12.51 17.74 -36.64
CA ASN A 179 11.81 17.95 -37.89
C ASN A 179 11.92 16.77 -38.85
N ALA A 180 12.99 16.03 -38.80
CA ALA A 180 13.22 14.85 -39.61
C ALA A 180 12.42 13.63 -39.15
N THR A 181 12.04 13.58 -37.87
CA THR A 181 11.29 12.47 -37.27
C THR A 181 9.79 12.72 -37.24
N SER A 182 9.33 13.87 -37.66
CA SER A 182 7.90 14.21 -37.80
C SER A 182 7.26 13.57 -39.01
N THR A 183 7.67 12.39 -39.42
CA THR A 183 7.03 11.58 -40.43
C THR A 183 5.93 10.75 -39.82
N LYS A 184 4.86 10.52 -40.59
CA LYS A 184 3.74 9.65 -40.21
C LYS A 184 4.28 8.29 -39.71
N GLY A 185 3.81 7.84 -38.54
CA GLY A 185 4.31 6.64 -37.90
C GLY A 185 5.64 6.80 -37.16
N ALA A 186 6.17 8.03 -37.04
CA ALA A 186 7.33 8.29 -36.20
C ALA A 186 6.98 8.02 -34.71
N LYS A 187 7.93 7.47 -33.97
CA LYS A 187 7.75 7.03 -32.59
C LYS A 187 8.60 7.85 -31.64
N VAL A 188 8.06 8.08 -30.46
CA VAL A 188 8.77 8.67 -29.32
C VAL A 188 8.57 7.76 -28.11
N THR A 189 9.65 7.29 -27.52
CA THR A 189 9.59 6.54 -26.26
C THR A 189 9.32 7.52 -25.12
N LEU A 190 8.15 7.40 -24.51
CA LEU A 190 7.71 8.23 -23.40
C LEU A 190 8.32 7.74 -22.08
N VAL A 191 8.36 6.43 -21.87
CA VAL A 191 8.96 5.78 -20.69
C VAL A 191 9.81 4.63 -21.18
N THR A 192 11.03 4.51 -20.68
CA THR A 192 11.96 3.44 -21.06
C THR A 192 12.17 2.50 -19.89
N GLY A 193 12.03 1.20 -20.13
CA GLY A 193 12.38 0.15 -19.17
C GLY A 193 11.53 0.15 -17.89
N ALA A 194 10.28 0.59 -17.98
CA ALA A 194 9.35 0.41 -16.87
C ALA A 194 9.21 -1.06 -16.50
N THR A 195 9.10 -1.36 -15.22
CA THR A 195 9.04 -2.76 -14.74
C THR A 195 7.76 -3.03 -13.97
N LEU A 196 7.22 -4.25 -14.14
CA LEU A 196 6.15 -4.80 -13.33
C LEU A 196 6.56 -6.19 -12.86
N LYS A 197 6.31 -6.50 -11.58
CA LYS A 197 6.73 -7.75 -10.94
C LYS A 197 5.53 -8.47 -10.35
N SER A 198 5.51 -9.78 -10.45
CA SER A 198 4.49 -10.65 -9.87
C SER A 198 5.12 -11.91 -9.29
N LEU A 199 4.58 -12.41 -8.20
CA LEU A 199 4.94 -13.68 -7.57
C LEU A 199 3.75 -14.68 -7.60
N GLY A 200 2.96 -14.65 -8.67
CA GLY A 200 1.76 -15.47 -8.83
C GLY A 200 0.45 -14.71 -8.67
N THR A 201 0.45 -13.56 -8.00
CA THR A 201 -0.72 -12.68 -7.89
C THR A 201 -0.75 -11.66 -9.03
N GLU A 202 -1.95 -11.27 -9.45
CA GLU A 202 -2.11 -10.22 -10.45
C GLU A 202 -1.60 -8.87 -9.94
N GLN A 203 -0.75 -8.23 -10.74
CA GLN A 203 -0.26 -6.88 -10.51
C GLN A 203 -0.64 -6.00 -11.69
N SER A 204 -1.07 -4.78 -11.44
CA SER A 204 -1.50 -3.85 -12.48
C SER A 204 -0.92 -2.47 -12.27
N VAL A 205 -0.71 -1.77 -13.39
CA VAL A 205 -0.29 -0.38 -13.44
C VAL A 205 -1.07 0.34 -14.53
N ARG A 206 -1.41 1.59 -14.29
CA ARG A 206 -2.04 2.48 -15.26
C ARG A 206 -1.11 3.64 -15.59
N TRP A 207 -0.85 3.87 -16.86
CA TRP A 207 -0.19 5.06 -17.36
C TRP A 207 -1.24 6.06 -17.83
N LYS A 208 -1.29 7.23 -17.19
CA LYS A 208 -2.08 8.37 -17.63
C LYS A 208 -1.18 9.26 -18.49
N VAL A 209 -1.61 9.54 -19.68
CA VAL A 209 -0.88 10.41 -20.63
C VAL A 209 -1.75 11.60 -20.98
N ILE A 210 -1.23 12.79 -20.76
CA ILE A 210 -1.93 14.05 -20.98
C ILE A 210 -1.20 14.83 -22.05
N GLY A 211 -1.83 15.02 -23.19
CA GLY A 211 -1.35 15.90 -24.24
C GLY A 211 -1.93 17.29 -24.09
N ARG A 212 -1.11 18.35 -24.21
CA ARG A 212 -1.54 19.74 -24.10
C ARG A 212 -1.02 20.55 -25.25
N TYR A 213 -1.87 21.43 -25.78
CA TYR A 213 -1.52 22.48 -26.72
C TYR A 213 -1.60 23.83 -26.01
N TYR A 214 -0.55 24.66 -26.18
CA TYR A 214 -0.46 25.96 -25.54
C TYR A 214 -0.51 27.08 -26.58
N ASN A 215 -1.19 28.15 -26.21
CA ASN A 215 -1.17 29.40 -26.92
C ASN A 215 0.13 30.17 -26.62
N LEU A 216 0.92 30.46 -27.63
CA LEU A 216 2.20 31.15 -27.50
C LEU A 216 2.07 32.61 -27.94
N ASP A 217 3.06 33.44 -27.56
CA ASP A 217 3.13 34.83 -28.01
C ASP A 217 3.65 34.94 -29.47
N LEU A 218 2.96 34.24 -30.35
CA LEU A 218 3.25 34.24 -31.78
C LEU A 218 2.01 33.82 -32.56
N ASN A 219 2.03 34.09 -33.90
CA ASN A 219 0.92 33.75 -34.76
C ASN A 219 0.82 32.24 -35.00
N GLN A 220 -0.16 31.59 -34.36
CA GLN A 220 -0.48 30.18 -34.51
C GLN A 220 -1.75 29.93 -35.35
N TYR A 221 -2.28 30.95 -36.01
CA TYR A 221 -3.55 30.87 -36.77
C TYR A 221 -3.59 29.71 -37.78
N ALA A 222 -2.45 29.37 -38.37
CA ALA A 222 -2.36 28.26 -39.32
C ALA A 222 -2.69 26.88 -38.68
N LEU A 223 -2.73 26.80 -37.35
CA LEU A 223 -3.05 25.58 -36.58
C LEU A 223 -4.50 25.54 -36.10
N SER A 224 -5.26 26.63 -36.27
CA SER A 224 -6.68 26.70 -35.93
C SER A 224 -7.47 25.54 -36.55
N GLY A 225 -8.25 24.83 -35.74
CA GLY A 225 -9.04 23.65 -36.13
C GLY A 225 -8.21 22.42 -36.53
N LYS A 226 -6.88 22.46 -36.39
CA LYS A 226 -6.01 21.33 -36.72
C LYS A 226 -5.89 20.34 -35.55
N SER A 227 -5.74 19.07 -35.89
CA SER A 227 -5.60 17.99 -34.92
C SER A 227 -4.15 17.55 -34.77
N PHE A 228 -3.77 17.25 -33.52
CA PHE A 228 -2.55 16.53 -33.18
C PHE A 228 -2.94 15.18 -32.56
N THR A 229 -2.74 14.11 -33.31
CA THR A 229 -3.20 12.78 -32.96
C THR A 229 -2.08 11.76 -32.94
N GLY A 230 -2.15 10.81 -32.00
CA GLY A 230 -1.23 9.70 -31.95
C GLY A 230 -1.72 8.58 -31.06
N LYS A 231 -1.13 7.42 -31.24
CA LYS A 231 -1.40 6.21 -30.47
C LYS A 231 -0.35 6.01 -29.40
N ILE A 232 -0.79 5.62 -28.21
CA ILE A 232 0.08 5.27 -27.10
C ILE A 232 -0.10 3.80 -26.79
N TYR A 233 0.99 3.08 -26.68
CA TYR A 233 1.00 1.64 -26.45
C TYR A 233 2.35 1.18 -25.92
N VAL A 234 2.45 -0.11 -25.60
CA VAL A 234 3.65 -0.74 -25.03
C VAL A 234 4.48 -1.43 -26.11
N GLU A 235 5.80 -1.25 -26.07
CA GLU A 235 6.79 -1.97 -26.88
C GLU A 235 7.91 -2.57 -26.02
N ASN A 236 8.80 -3.33 -26.64
CA ASN A 236 10.02 -3.89 -26.04
C ASN A 236 9.77 -4.67 -24.74
N VAL A 237 8.69 -5.46 -24.71
CA VAL A 237 8.36 -6.27 -23.55
C VAL A 237 9.37 -7.39 -23.41
N ASN A 238 10.01 -7.46 -22.24
CA ASN A 238 10.97 -8.50 -21.89
C ASN A 238 10.64 -9.02 -20.49
N CYS A 239 10.30 -10.31 -20.39
CA CYS A 239 9.95 -10.96 -19.14
C CYS A 239 10.99 -12.01 -18.75
N SER A 240 11.35 -12.05 -17.48
CA SER A 240 12.16 -13.08 -16.85
C SER A 240 11.44 -13.68 -15.66
N THR A 241 11.72 -14.94 -15.36
CA THR A 241 11.21 -15.61 -14.16
C THR A 241 12.35 -16.23 -13.37
N GLU A 242 12.25 -16.12 -12.05
CA GLU A 242 13.18 -16.69 -11.09
C GLU A 242 12.41 -17.58 -10.10
N ASP A 243 13.08 -18.56 -9.51
CA ASP A 243 12.48 -19.38 -8.46
C ASP A 243 12.06 -18.49 -7.28
N GLY A 244 10.77 -18.41 -7.03
CA GLY A 244 10.18 -17.60 -5.97
C GLY A 244 10.51 -18.10 -4.56
N THR A 245 11.08 -19.29 -4.39
CA THR A 245 11.56 -19.78 -3.10
C THR A 245 12.75 -18.98 -2.60
N THR A 246 13.51 -18.36 -3.51
CA THR A 246 14.63 -17.46 -3.18
C THR A 246 14.16 -16.07 -2.71
N VAL A 247 12.89 -15.71 -2.93
CA VAL A 247 12.34 -14.43 -2.48
C VAL A 247 12.20 -14.46 -0.97
N LYS A 248 12.90 -13.54 -0.32
CA LYS A 248 12.91 -13.39 1.14
C LYS A 248 11.51 -13.17 1.71
N LYS A 249 11.30 -13.61 2.94
CA LYS A 249 10.11 -13.24 3.71
C LYS A 249 10.02 -11.71 3.82
N GLY A 250 8.81 -11.19 3.93
CA GLY A 250 8.57 -9.74 3.91
C GLY A 250 9.34 -8.99 4.99
N TYR A 251 9.40 -9.53 6.20
CA TYR A 251 10.16 -8.92 7.29
C TYR A 251 11.68 -8.90 7.00
N GLU A 252 12.23 -9.94 6.35
CA GLU A 252 13.65 -9.98 5.95
C GLU A 252 13.94 -8.95 4.86
N THR A 253 12.99 -8.75 3.94
CA THR A 253 13.09 -7.71 2.90
C THR A 253 13.09 -6.31 3.52
N ILE A 254 12.19 -6.03 4.46
CA ILE A 254 12.16 -4.76 5.18
C ILE A 254 13.47 -4.51 5.92
N LEU A 255 13.94 -5.52 6.67
CA LEU A 255 15.20 -5.41 7.42
C LEU A 255 16.39 -5.15 6.48
N ALA A 256 16.48 -5.88 5.36
CA ALA A 256 17.55 -5.69 4.39
C ALA A 256 17.56 -4.29 3.77
N ASN A 257 16.39 -3.75 3.44
CA ASN A 257 16.23 -2.40 2.89
C ASN A 257 16.58 -1.29 3.91
N ASN A 258 16.70 -1.65 5.19
CA ASN A 258 17.02 -0.74 6.30
C ASN A 258 18.37 -1.06 6.97
N GLY A 259 19.31 -1.67 6.26
CA GLY A 259 20.67 -1.93 6.75
C GLY A 259 20.85 -3.25 7.51
N GLY A 260 19.80 -4.07 7.64
CA GLY A 260 19.83 -5.37 8.30
C GLY A 260 19.63 -5.30 9.81
N ALA A 261 19.10 -6.38 10.40
CA ALA A 261 18.80 -6.47 11.84
C ALA A 261 20.00 -6.21 12.78
N ALA A 262 21.21 -6.56 12.32
CA ALA A 262 22.44 -6.37 13.11
C ALA A 262 22.83 -4.91 13.32
N SER A 263 22.45 -4.03 12.40
CA SER A 263 22.75 -2.58 12.49
C SER A 263 21.80 -1.84 13.43
N MET A 264 20.68 -2.44 13.82
CA MET A 264 19.65 -1.75 14.61
C MET A 264 20.01 -1.70 16.08
N THR A 265 19.82 -0.53 16.70
CA THR A 265 20.12 -0.25 18.09
C THR A 265 18.85 -0.24 18.94
N THR A 266 18.99 -0.42 20.24
CA THR A 266 17.93 -0.20 21.23
C THR A 266 18.06 1.22 21.75
N LEU A 267 16.95 1.95 21.81
CA LEU A 267 16.90 3.29 22.36
C LEU A 267 16.74 3.27 23.89
N THR A 268 17.12 4.37 24.51
CA THR A 268 17.03 4.59 25.96
C THR A 268 15.87 5.55 26.28
N SER A 269 15.56 5.69 27.56
CA SER A 269 14.54 6.63 28.03
C SER A 269 14.83 8.09 27.63
N THR A 270 16.09 8.48 27.55
CA THR A 270 16.47 9.82 27.07
C THR A 270 16.11 10.02 25.60
N ASP A 271 16.34 8.99 24.79
CA ASP A 271 15.98 9.04 23.35
C ASP A 271 14.46 9.13 23.16
N PHE A 272 13.69 8.41 23.98
CA PHE A 272 12.22 8.44 23.89
C PHE A 272 11.61 9.75 24.36
N ALA A 273 12.26 10.46 25.27
CA ALA A 273 11.84 11.78 25.73
C ALA A 273 12.13 12.89 24.71
N THR A 274 12.92 12.59 23.68
CA THR A 274 13.33 13.56 22.65
C THR A 274 12.48 13.42 21.38
N VAL A 275 11.97 14.54 20.89
CA VAL A 275 11.26 14.60 19.60
C VAL A 275 12.24 14.35 18.46
N THR A 276 11.85 13.53 17.49
CA THR A 276 12.65 13.32 16.29
C THR A 276 12.54 14.49 15.33
N THR A 277 13.65 14.81 14.67
CA THR A 277 13.69 15.81 13.58
C THR A 277 13.46 15.15 12.22
N ALA A 278 13.30 15.95 11.16
CA ALA A 278 13.17 15.44 9.79
C ALA A 278 14.37 14.57 9.34
N ASN A 279 15.56 14.80 9.93
CA ASN A 279 16.79 14.05 9.61
C ASN A 279 17.00 12.84 10.54
N ASP A 280 16.24 12.72 11.61
CA ASP A 280 16.37 11.66 12.61
C ASP A 280 15.40 10.52 12.30
N LYS A 281 15.70 9.76 11.27
CA LYS A 281 14.89 8.66 10.79
C LYS A 281 15.64 7.34 10.77
N GLY A 282 14.93 6.24 11.05
CA GLY A 282 15.54 4.91 10.97
C GLY A 282 14.67 3.79 11.52
N MET A 283 15.26 2.61 11.55
CA MET A 283 14.71 1.46 12.25
C MET A 283 15.53 1.14 13.50
N TYR A 284 14.83 0.75 14.56
CA TYR A 284 15.36 0.42 15.86
C TYR A 284 14.75 -0.90 16.35
N LYS A 285 15.23 -1.43 17.49
CA LYS A 285 14.71 -2.67 18.04
C LYS A 285 14.32 -2.54 19.51
N ALA A 286 13.31 -3.31 19.90
CA ALA A 286 12.86 -3.48 21.28
C ALA A 286 12.21 -4.85 21.46
N GLN A 287 12.09 -5.33 22.69
CA GLN A 287 11.38 -6.59 22.98
C GLN A 287 9.87 -6.36 23.01
N ASP A 288 9.10 -7.30 22.45
CA ASP A 288 7.67 -7.40 22.66
C ASP A 288 7.28 -8.73 23.34
N ASP A 289 5.99 -9.04 23.42
CA ASP A 289 5.49 -10.30 24.00
C ASP A 289 5.93 -11.55 23.22
N LEU A 290 6.37 -11.39 21.96
CA LEU A 290 6.64 -12.49 21.02
C LEU A 290 8.13 -12.62 20.67
N GLY A 291 8.96 -11.66 21.10
CA GLY A 291 10.40 -11.68 20.83
C GLY A 291 10.99 -10.31 20.50
N MET A 292 12.05 -10.29 19.68
CA MET A 292 12.68 -9.07 19.23
C MET A 292 11.86 -8.42 18.11
N SER A 293 11.34 -7.25 18.36
CA SER A 293 10.58 -6.40 17.43
C SER A 293 11.47 -5.32 16.83
N TYR A 294 11.22 -4.93 15.59
CA TYR A 294 11.95 -3.87 14.88
C TYR A 294 10.95 -2.81 14.41
N TYR A 295 11.17 -1.55 14.76
CA TYR A 295 10.18 -0.49 14.54
C TYR A 295 10.76 0.72 13.82
N PHE A 296 9.90 1.40 13.08
CA PHE A 296 10.23 2.65 12.40
C PHE A 296 10.06 3.85 13.32
N ARG A 297 10.98 4.83 13.23
CA ARG A 297 10.97 6.06 14.01
C ARG A 297 11.32 7.27 13.16
N GLY A 298 10.67 8.40 13.42
CA GLY A 298 10.98 9.69 12.82
C GLY A 298 10.39 9.89 11.42
N ALA A 299 11.07 10.63 10.56
CA ALA A 299 10.61 11.04 9.24
C ALA A 299 10.90 9.98 8.15
N VAL A 300 10.52 8.73 8.40
CA VAL A 300 10.74 7.64 7.44
C VAL A 300 9.81 7.77 6.23
N ASP A 301 10.29 7.35 5.06
CA ASP A 301 9.62 7.45 3.77
C ASP A 301 9.63 6.11 2.96
N ASN A 302 10.11 5.03 3.58
CA ASN A 302 10.30 3.71 2.96
C ASN A 302 9.56 2.58 3.70
N ASN A 303 8.41 2.87 4.28
CA ASN A 303 7.58 1.90 5.00
C ASN A 303 6.13 1.85 4.49
N TRP A 304 5.92 2.17 3.22
CA TRP A 304 4.63 2.10 2.56
C TRP A 304 4.32 0.69 2.06
N VAL A 305 3.08 0.24 2.28
CA VAL A 305 2.57 -1.05 1.80
C VAL A 305 1.25 -0.82 1.08
N LYS A 306 1.03 -1.55 -0.01
CA LYS A 306 -0.26 -1.68 -0.67
C LYS A 306 -0.77 -3.11 -0.46
N TYR A 307 -1.90 -3.26 0.23
CA TYR A 307 -2.54 -4.55 0.45
C TYR A 307 -4.03 -4.42 0.75
N GLY A 308 -4.84 -5.22 0.08
CA GLY A 308 -6.30 -5.23 0.21
C GLY A 308 -6.98 -4.15 -0.62
N LYS A 309 -8.28 -4.34 -0.82
CA LYS A 309 -9.15 -3.44 -1.60
C LYS A 309 -10.49 -3.25 -0.91
N TYR A 310 -11.11 -2.12 -1.21
CA TYR A 310 -12.51 -1.93 -0.87
C TYR A 310 -13.41 -2.74 -1.80
N THR A 311 -14.40 -3.43 -1.23
CA THR A 311 -15.36 -4.26 -1.98
C THR A 311 -16.64 -3.51 -2.34
N LYS A 312 -16.88 -2.37 -1.73
CA LYS A 312 -18.01 -1.46 -1.97
C LYS A 312 -17.66 -0.04 -1.54
N ASP A 313 -18.46 0.93 -1.96
CA ASP A 313 -18.36 2.31 -1.50
C ASP A 313 -18.52 2.37 0.02
N MET A 314 -17.78 3.29 0.65
CA MET A 314 -17.83 3.55 2.09
C MET A 314 -17.96 5.03 2.36
N TYR A 315 -18.91 5.37 3.24
CA TYR A 315 -19.15 6.72 3.74
C TYR A 315 -19.09 6.73 5.27
N ASN A 316 -18.58 7.81 5.84
CA ASN A 316 -18.71 8.11 7.27
C ASN A 316 -19.82 9.14 7.44
N CYS A 317 -20.89 8.76 8.13
CA CYS A 317 -22.06 9.59 8.33
C CYS A 317 -22.16 10.05 9.78
N ASN A 318 -22.57 11.32 10.00
CA ASN A 318 -22.72 11.93 11.33
C ASN A 318 -21.46 11.81 12.22
N ASN A 319 -20.27 11.72 11.61
CA ASN A 319 -18.98 11.52 12.30
C ASN A 319 -18.96 10.31 13.27
N SER A 320 -19.75 9.29 13.02
CA SER A 320 -19.84 8.15 13.96
C SER A 320 -20.21 6.81 13.32
N THR A 321 -20.82 6.80 12.14
CA THR A 321 -21.35 5.56 11.54
C THR A 321 -20.83 5.33 10.13
N ILE A 322 -20.67 4.05 9.76
CA ILE A 322 -20.31 3.64 8.40
C ILE A 322 -21.59 3.36 7.60
N SER A 323 -21.61 3.78 6.34
CA SER A 323 -22.68 3.47 5.38
C SER A 323 -22.10 3.11 4.01
N ALA A 324 -22.79 2.22 3.28
CA ALA A 324 -22.45 1.89 1.89
C ALA A 324 -23.03 2.91 0.88
N THR A 325 -23.90 3.81 1.33
CA THR A 325 -24.55 4.83 0.50
C THR A 325 -24.52 6.16 1.22
N ASP A 326 -24.51 7.25 0.46
CA ASP A 326 -24.76 8.58 1.01
C ASP A 326 -26.23 8.66 1.46
N THR A 327 -26.43 8.78 2.77
CA THR A 327 -27.77 8.86 3.39
C THR A 327 -28.24 10.29 3.63
N GLY A 328 -27.44 11.29 3.23
CA GLY A 328 -27.76 12.71 3.39
C GLY A 328 -26.54 13.63 3.58
N ASN A 329 -26.79 14.91 3.87
CA ASN A 329 -25.80 16.00 3.89
C ASN A 329 -24.67 15.88 4.93
N SER A 330 -24.69 14.86 5.79
CA SER A 330 -23.68 14.66 6.84
C SER A 330 -22.79 13.44 6.60
N CYS A 331 -22.77 12.89 5.37
CA CYS A 331 -21.90 11.78 4.99
C CYS A 331 -20.70 12.26 4.19
N ALA A 332 -19.51 11.85 4.61
CA ALA A 332 -18.26 12.04 3.86
C ALA A 332 -17.86 10.71 3.19
N LYS A 333 -17.60 10.72 1.89
CA LYS A 333 -17.12 9.53 1.18
C LYS A 333 -15.68 9.24 1.59
N ILE A 334 -15.42 8.03 2.07
CA ILE A 334 -14.11 7.54 2.49
C ILE A 334 -13.40 6.79 1.36
N ALA A 335 -14.12 5.89 0.68
CA ALA A 335 -13.58 5.06 -0.37
C ALA A 335 -14.63 4.66 -1.40
N SER A 336 -14.17 4.28 -2.59
CA SER A 336 -14.98 3.67 -3.64
C SER A 336 -14.70 2.17 -3.74
N SER A 337 -15.68 1.41 -4.22
CA SER A 337 -15.47 0.00 -4.58
C SER A 337 -14.30 -0.16 -5.55
N GLY A 338 -13.39 -1.06 -5.26
CA GLY A 338 -12.17 -1.30 -6.05
C GLY A 338 -10.95 -0.48 -5.64
N ASP A 339 -11.11 0.54 -4.78
CA ASP A 339 -9.97 1.31 -4.28
C ASP A 339 -8.97 0.42 -3.54
N ASP A 340 -7.68 0.57 -3.86
CA ASP A 340 -6.58 -0.06 -3.14
C ASP A 340 -6.45 0.52 -1.74
N ILE A 341 -5.99 -0.29 -0.78
CA ILE A 341 -5.70 0.16 0.59
C ILE A 341 -4.20 0.33 0.76
N TYR A 342 -3.79 1.52 1.26
CA TYR A 342 -2.41 1.84 1.59
C TYR A 342 -2.20 1.87 3.10
N TRP A 343 -1.02 1.40 3.50
CA TRP A 343 -0.62 1.23 4.90
C TRP A 343 0.75 1.84 5.16
N ARG A 344 1.00 2.18 6.44
CA ARG A 344 2.34 2.46 6.94
C ARG A 344 2.75 1.33 7.89
N ILE A 345 3.92 0.75 7.69
CA ILE A 345 4.48 -0.21 8.63
C ILE A 345 4.84 0.52 9.91
N ILE A 346 4.31 0.02 11.04
CA ILE A 346 4.69 0.48 12.39
C ILE A 346 5.95 -0.28 12.82
N ARG A 347 5.89 -1.61 12.78
CA ARG A 347 6.97 -2.49 13.21
C ARG A 347 6.85 -3.89 12.63
N ILE A 348 7.94 -4.62 12.70
CA ILE A 348 7.97 -6.07 12.62
C ILE A 348 7.83 -6.59 14.04
N ASN A 349 6.81 -7.40 14.33
CA ASN A 349 6.61 -8.02 15.63
C ASN A 349 7.69 -9.08 15.92
N GLY A 350 7.84 -9.49 17.17
CA GLY A 350 8.84 -10.48 17.56
C GLY A 350 8.69 -11.86 16.91
N ASP A 351 7.50 -12.19 16.36
CA ASP A 351 7.24 -13.40 15.58
C ASP A 351 7.48 -13.24 14.08
N GLY A 352 7.99 -12.08 13.64
CA GLY A 352 8.25 -11.76 12.24
C GLY A 352 7.02 -11.26 11.45
N SER A 353 5.84 -11.21 12.05
CA SER A 353 4.66 -10.61 11.43
C SER A 353 4.82 -9.09 11.32
N ILE A 354 4.20 -8.48 10.29
CA ILE A 354 4.40 -7.07 9.96
C ILE A 354 3.16 -6.27 10.38
N ARG A 355 3.32 -5.44 11.41
CA ARG A 355 2.26 -4.59 11.94
C ARG A 355 2.18 -3.28 11.18
N MET A 356 0.99 -2.95 10.69
CA MET A 356 0.79 -1.79 9.85
C MET A 356 -0.53 -1.07 10.17
N ILE A 357 -0.56 0.25 9.96
CA ILE A 357 -1.69 1.14 10.21
C ILE A 357 -2.27 1.68 8.89
N TYR A 358 -3.59 1.73 8.81
CA TYR A 358 -4.31 2.30 7.67
C TYR A 358 -3.85 3.73 7.34
N SER A 359 -3.62 3.98 6.07
CA SER A 359 -3.12 5.27 5.56
C SER A 359 -3.82 5.73 4.28
N GLY A 360 -5.06 5.27 4.08
CA GLY A 360 -5.96 5.75 3.04
C GLY A 360 -6.01 4.91 1.77
N VAL A 361 -6.68 5.46 0.76
CA VAL A 361 -6.92 4.80 -0.54
C VAL A 361 -6.09 5.37 -1.68
N LYS A 362 -5.30 6.44 -1.43
CA LYS A 362 -4.44 7.03 -2.43
C LYS A 362 -2.98 6.72 -2.16
N ALA A 363 -2.24 6.35 -3.20
CA ALA A 363 -0.80 6.13 -3.09
C ALA A 363 -0.09 7.37 -2.55
N PRO A 364 1.03 7.20 -1.84
CA PRO A 364 1.90 8.31 -1.51
C PRO A 364 2.48 8.94 -2.78
N THR A 365 2.84 10.22 -2.67
CA THR A 365 3.52 10.99 -3.72
C THR A 365 4.84 11.54 -3.17
N GLU A 366 5.66 12.16 -4.00
CA GLU A 366 6.89 12.82 -3.54
C GLU A 366 6.61 13.82 -2.40
N SER A 367 5.51 14.58 -2.48
CA SER A 367 5.14 15.56 -1.44
C SER A 367 4.52 14.93 -0.19
N THR A 368 4.02 13.69 -0.26
CA THR A 368 3.35 13.00 0.85
C THR A 368 4.06 11.73 1.30
N LYS A 369 5.29 11.49 0.84
CA LYS A 369 6.07 10.28 1.14
C LYS A 369 6.35 10.07 2.63
N VAL A 370 6.50 11.14 3.39
CA VAL A 370 6.68 11.07 4.85
C VAL A 370 5.34 11.28 5.53
N ILE A 371 4.71 12.42 5.32
CA ILE A 371 3.45 12.83 5.96
C ILE A 371 2.35 12.90 4.91
N LYS A 372 1.26 12.19 5.17
CA LYS A 372 0.07 12.21 4.33
C LYS A 372 -1.09 12.80 5.14
N THR A 373 -1.60 13.95 4.71
CA THR A 373 -2.58 14.73 5.47
C THR A 373 -4.03 14.50 5.05
N THR A 374 -4.27 13.79 3.94
CA THR A 374 -5.60 13.53 3.40
C THR A 374 -5.90 12.04 3.39
N ASP A 375 -7.18 11.68 3.48
CA ASP A 375 -7.71 10.30 3.39
C ASP A 375 -6.99 9.24 4.27
N THR A 376 -6.40 9.67 5.40
CA THR A 376 -5.62 8.81 6.29
C THR A 376 -6.44 8.12 7.37
N SER A 377 -7.73 8.40 7.48
CA SER A 377 -8.65 7.78 8.42
C SER A 377 -9.83 7.12 7.71
N LEU A 378 -10.47 6.22 8.42
CA LEU A 378 -11.71 5.54 8.00
C LEU A 378 -12.95 6.42 8.23
N GLY A 379 -12.76 7.68 8.60
CA GLY A 379 -13.77 8.58 9.15
C GLY A 379 -13.68 8.65 10.67
N ASN A 380 -14.60 9.40 11.29
CA ASN A 380 -14.62 9.62 12.73
C ASN A 380 -15.53 8.60 13.43
N SER A 381 -15.19 8.26 14.66
CA SER A 381 -16.00 7.50 15.60
C SER A 381 -15.75 7.98 17.02
N THR A 382 -16.75 7.88 17.90
CA THR A 382 -16.52 7.90 19.34
C THR A 382 -15.67 6.70 19.73
N PHE A 383 -14.86 6.81 20.78
CA PHE A 383 -14.20 5.63 21.32
C PHE A 383 -15.21 4.77 22.09
N ASN A 384 -16.05 5.42 22.91
CA ASN A 384 -17.16 4.80 23.59
C ASN A 384 -18.33 5.79 23.75
N LYS A 385 -19.54 5.27 23.93
CA LYS A 385 -20.78 6.05 24.01
C LYS A 385 -20.98 6.79 25.32
N ASP A 386 -20.24 6.44 26.36
CA ASP A 386 -20.37 6.97 27.72
C ASP A 386 -18.98 7.16 28.34
N SER A 387 -18.81 8.17 29.15
CA SER A 387 -17.59 8.52 29.88
C SER A 387 -17.76 8.50 31.40
N SER A 388 -18.92 8.09 31.89
CA SER A 388 -19.32 8.21 33.29
C SER A 388 -18.57 7.29 34.27
N SER A 389 -17.78 6.36 33.76
CA SER A 389 -17.11 5.34 34.55
C SER A 389 -15.75 4.97 33.97
N ALA A 390 -14.82 4.54 34.82
CA ALA A 390 -13.44 4.25 34.43
C ALA A 390 -13.30 3.11 33.41
N GLU A 391 -14.21 2.16 33.35
CA GLU A 391 -14.20 1.06 32.40
C GLU A 391 -14.44 1.47 30.95
N TYR A 392 -15.01 2.63 30.68
CA TYR A 392 -15.30 3.11 29.32
C TYR A 392 -14.06 3.47 28.49
N VAL A 393 -12.86 3.50 29.07
CA VAL A 393 -11.59 3.55 28.33
C VAL A 393 -11.27 2.23 27.62
N GLY A 394 -12.03 1.16 27.91
CA GLY A 394 -11.80 -0.18 27.38
C GLY A 394 -12.16 -0.31 25.90
N TYR A 395 -11.30 -0.96 25.11
CA TYR A 395 -11.63 -1.44 23.76
C TYR A 395 -12.81 -2.46 23.80
N MET A 396 -12.87 -3.22 24.87
CA MET A 396 -14.08 -3.83 25.41
C MET A 396 -14.17 -3.53 26.90
N TYR A 397 -15.37 -3.51 27.45
CA TYR A 397 -15.59 -3.17 28.85
C TYR A 397 -16.68 -4.04 29.49
N GLU A 398 -16.74 -3.99 30.82
CA GLU A 398 -17.81 -4.54 31.64
C GLU A 398 -17.99 -3.64 32.86
N ILE A 399 -19.24 -3.24 33.11
CA ILE A 399 -19.54 -2.31 34.19
C ILE A 399 -19.03 -2.84 35.53
N GLY A 400 -18.28 -2.00 36.26
CA GLY A 400 -17.70 -2.31 37.54
C GLY A 400 -16.45 -3.22 37.49
N LYS A 401 -15.90 -3.50 36.29
CA LYS A 401 -14.69 -4.33 36.16
C LYS A 401 -13.59 -3.65 35.37
N GLN A 402 -12.41 -3.55 35.96
CA GLN A 402 -11.21 -2.96 35.35
C GLN A 402 -10.85 -3.62 34.00
N HIS A 403 -10.84 -4.94 33.94
CA HIS A 403 -10.42 -5.73 32.79
C HIS A 403 -11.58 -6.50 32.16
N GLY A 404 -12.82 -5.99 32.30
CA GLY A 404 -14.01 -6.61 31.73
C GLY A 404 -14.03 -6.62 30.20
N THR A 405 -14.68 -7.63 29.60
CA THR A 405 -14.70 -7.82 28.15
C THR A 405 -16.07 -8.30 27.65
N SER A 406 -17.16 -7.92 28.32
CA SER A 406 -18.52 -8.37 27.99
C SER A 406 -19.19 -7.51 26.92
N GLN A 407 -18.78 -6.24 26.76
CA GLN A 407 -19.36 -5.28 25.81
C GLN A 407 -18.28 -4.68 24.92
N SER A 408 -18.59 -4.48 23.64
CA SER A 408 -17.71 -3.79 22.69
C SER A 408 -17.84 -2.27 22.82
N SER A 409 -16.74 -1.56 22.71
CA SER A 409 -16.76 -0.10 22.50
C SER A 409 -17.26 0.25 21.09
N ASP A 410 -17.59 1.52 20.87
CA ASP A 410 -18.03 2.02 19.57
C ASP A 410 -16.90 1.90 18.55
N ILE A 411 -15.67 2.29 18.93
CA ILE A 411 -14.50 2.22 18.03
C ILE A 411 -14.17 0.77 17.62
N LYS A 412 -14.31 -0.22 18.52
CA LYS A 412 -14.15 -1.63 18.16
C LYS A 412 -15.18 -2.06 17.14
N THR A 413 -16.45 -1.74 17.40
CA THR A 413 -17.56 -2.07 16.50
C THR A 413 -17.36 -1.44 15.13
N TYR A 414 -16.92 -0.17 15.09
CA TYR A 414 -16.62 0.57 13.87
C TYR A 414 -15.50 -0.09 13.03
N LEU A 415 -14.39 -0.45 13.66
CA LEU A 415 -13.25 -1.09 12.99
C LEU A 415 -13.59 -2.50 12.49
N GLU A 416 -14.31 -3.29 13.27
CA GLU A 416 -14.73 -4.64 12.88
C GLU A 416 -15.75 -4.61 11.74
N ASP A 417 -16.68 -3.64 11.72
CA ASP A 417 -17.64 -3.45 10.62
C ASP A 417 -16.91 -3.05 9.32
N TRP A 418 -15.98 -2.09 9.39
CA TRP A 418 -15.14 -1.73 8.25
C TRP A 418 -14.40 -2.94 7.68
N TYR A 419 -13.68 -3.67 8.55
CA TYR A 419 -12.87 -4.82 8.15
C TYR A 419 -13.72 -5.91 7.47
N ALA A 420 -14.85 -6.24 8.09
CA ALA A 420 -15.71 -7.34 7.68
C ALA A 420 -16.49 -7.05 6.39
N ASN A 421 -17.05 -5.85 6.28
CA ASN A 421 -18.13 -5.55 5.35
C ASN A 421 -17.70 -4.66 4.19
N TYR A 422 -16.57 -3.96 4.28
CA TYR A 422 -16.15 -2.99 3.27
C TYR A 422 -14.85 -3.36 2.56
N THR A 423 -14.12 -4.36 3.04
CA THR A 423 -12.81 -4.74 2.48
C THR A 423 -12.76 -6.21 2.08
N ASP A 424 -11.74 -6.56 1.30
CA ASP A 424 -11.41 -7.96 1.00
C ASP A 424 -10.41 -8.57 1.99
N LEU A 425 -10.08 -7.87 3.08
CA LEU A 425 -9.13 -8.33 4.10
C LEU A 425 -9.60 -9.56 4.87
N ASN A 426 -10.90 -9.85 4.87
CA ASN A 426 -11.51 -11.01 5.54
C ASN A 426 -11.68 -12.25 4.66
N LYS A 427 -11.16 -12.24 3.43
CA LYS A 427 -11.22 -13.41 2.54
C LYS A 427 -10.42 -14.58 3.09
N THR A 428 -10.76 -15.80 2.66
CA THR A 428 -10.10 -17.06 3.09
C THR A 428 -8.60 -17.05 2.82
N GLU A 429 -8.16 -16.37 1.74
CA GLU A 429 -6.77 -16.28 1.31
C GLU A 429 -6.03 -15.06 1.86
N THR A 430 -6.61 -14.37 2.86
CA THR A 430 -5.97 -13.18 3.44
C THR A 430 -4.61 -13.51 4.04
N LYS A 431 -3.67 -12.58 3.86
CA LYS A 431 -2.36 -12.62 4.55
C LYS A 431 -2.41 -11.94 5.93
N ILE A 432 -3.56 -11.38 6.32
CA ILE A 432 -3.74 -10.81 7.67
C ILE A 432 -3.90 -11.94 8.68
N ILE A 433 -3.12 -11.87 9.74
CA ILE A 433 -3.13 -12.85 10.83
C ILE A 433 -3.63 -12.25 12.14
N ASP A 434 -4.05 -13.13 13.04
CA ASP A 434 -4.38 -12.77 14.41
C ASP A 434 -3.13 -12.34 15.19
N GLN A 435 -3.23 -11.16 15.83
CA GLN A 435 -2.11 -10.56 16.57
C GLN A 435 -2.63 -9.80 17.79
N ILE A 436 -1.74 -9.48 18.74
CA ILE A 436 -2.09 -8.79 19.98
C ILE A 436 -2.34 -7.30 19.70
N TYR A 437 -3.51 -6.82 20.13
CA TYR A 437 -3.85 -5.40 20.24
C TYR A 437 -4.03 -5.08 21.73
N CYS A 438 -3.07 -4.33 22.28
CA CYS A 438 -3.06 -4.05 23.73
C CYS A 438 -3.97 -2.85 24.04
N ASN A 439 -4.84 -3.03 25.06
CA ASN A 439 -5.57 -1.94 25.70
C ASN A 439 -5.28 -2.03 27.21
N ASP A 440 -4.06 -1.59 27.61
CA ASP A 440 -3.55 -1.72 28.97
C ASP A 440 -4.36 -0.87 29.97
N ARG A 441 -5.20 -1.52 30.75
CA ARG A 441 -6.04 -0.91 31.79
C ARG A 441 -5.48 -1.07 33.19
N THR A 442 -4.20 -1.42 33.33
CA THR A 442 -3.53 -1.45 34.64
C THR A 442 -3.45 -0.06 35.24
N ALA A 443 -3.40 0.00 36.58
CA ALA A 443 -3.12 1.26 37.29
C ALA A 443 -1.69 1.72 37.04
N SER A 444 -1.50 3.01 36.85
CA SER A 444 -0.17 3.60 36.88
C SER A 444 0.37 3.61 38.31
N THR A 445 1.60 3.11 38.51
CA THR A 445 2.32 3.18 39.79
C THR A 445 3.12 4.48 39.94
N SER A 446 3.20 5.30 38.90
CA SER A 446 4.08 6.46 38.78
C SER A 446 3.47 7.66 38.08
N ALA A 447 2.15 7.87 38.20
CA ALA A 447 1.47 8.96 37.51
C ALA A 447 1.97 10.33 37.95
N VAL A 448 2.17 11.24 36.97
CA VAL A 448 2.33 12.68 37.22
C VAL A 448 0.94 13.31 37.23
N ALA A 449 0.52 13.84 38.36
CA ALA A 449 -0.71 14.60 38.45
C ALA A 449 -0.60 15.87 37.58
N TYR A 450 -1.55 16.10 36.71
CA TYR A 450 -1.63 17.29 35.84
C TYR A 450 -1.84 18.58 36.64
N SER A 451 -2.24 18.44 37.91
CA SER A 451 -2.46 19.58 38.81
C SER A 451 -1.90 19.30 40.21
N THR A 452 -1.08 20.21 40.70
CA THR A 452 -0.38 20.11 42.00
C THR A 452 -1.28 20.31 43.20
N THR A 453 -2.61 20.48 43.07
CA THR A 453 -3.38 21.07 44.16
C THR A 453 -4.33 20.13 44.87
N ASN A 454 -4.67 18.93 44.48
CA ASN A 454 -5.58 18.11 45.32
C ASN A 454 -5.82 16.65 44.88
N TYR A 455 -4.92 16.01 44.15
CA TYR A 455 -5.18 14.65 43.74
C TYR A 455 -4.26 13.62 44.42
N THR A 456 -4.88 12.73 45.18
CA THR A 456 -4.22 11.53 45.64
C THR A 456 -4.17 10.56 44.48
N THR A 457 -2.99 10.27 43.95
CA THR A 457 -2.79 9.26 42.90
C THR A 457 -3.24 7.90 43.46
N LEU A 458 -4.33 7.36 42.93
CA LEU A 458 -4.75 6.03 43.27
C LEU A 458 -3.88 5.00 42.59
N THR A 459 -3.27 4.17 43.35
CA THR A 459 -2.53 2.97 42.91
C THR A 459 -3.44 1.77 42.65
N SER A 460 -4.73 1.91 42.93
CA SER A 460 -5.74 0.86 42.74
C SER A 460 -6.92 1.39 41.93
N TRP A 461 -7.37 0.60 40.95
CA TRP A 461 -8.52 0.92 40.10
C TRP A 461 -9.81 1.02 40.93
N ASN A 462 -10.63 2.05 40.60
CA ASN A 462 -11.95 2.24 41.20
C ASN A 462 -12.94 2.73 40.15
N SER A 463 -14.10 2.09 40.01
CA SER A 463 -15.14 2.42 39.04
C SER A 463 -15.87 3.73 39.33
N THR A 464 -15.84 4.27 40.56
CA THR A 464 -16.86 5.22 41.01
C THR A 464 -16.37 6.52 41.61
N GLY A 465 -15.10 6.92 41.54
CA GLY A 465 -15.06 8.17 42.16
C GLY A 465 -13.79 8.89 42.52
N THR A 466 -12.67 8.54 42.00
CA THR A 466 -11.45 9.33 42.18
C THR A 466 -10.63 9.35 40.90
N GLU A 467 -9.80 10.35 40.72
CA GLU A 467 -8.89 10.45 39.61
C GLU A 467 -7.95 9.25 39.55
N TYR A 468 -7.83 8.66 38.38
CA TYR A 468 -7.13 7.42 38.18
C TYR A 468 -6.36 7.45 36.86
N TYR A 469 -5.06 7.14 36.89
CA TYR A 469 -4.19 7.10 35.71
C TYR A 469 -3.87 5.66 35.34
N TYR A 470 -3.88 5.39 34.04
CA TYR A 470 -3.56 4.04 33.52
C TYR A 470 -2.06 3.86 33.27
N GLY A 471 -1.62 2.60 33.20
CA GLY A 471 -0.21 2.25 33.10
C GLY A 471 0.53 2.90 31.94
N THR A 472 -0.13 3.04 30.80
CA THR A 472 0.44 3.73 29.63
C THR A 472 0.75 5.20 29.93
N ASN A 473 -0.13 5.91 30.66
CA ASN A 473 0.16 7.29 31.09
C ASN A 473 1.50 7.37 31.82
N GLY A 474 1.71 6.49 32.80
CA GLY A 474 2.96 6.44 33.54
C GLY A 474 4.19 6.19 32.68
N ARG A 475 4.08 5.39 31.62
CA ARG A 475 5.21 5.07 30.74
C ARG A 475 5.56 6.18 29.76
N VAL A 476 4.56 6.86 29.20
CA VAL A 476 4.79 7.80 28.08
C VAL A 476 4.85 9.27 28.50
N ARG A 477 4.29 9.62 29.67
CA ARG A 477 4.30 11.00 30.21
C ARG A 477 5.34 11.25 31.29
N ASN A 478 5.72 10.23 32.03
CA ASN A 478 6.64 10.42 33.16
C ASN A 478 8.10 10.44 32.70
N SER A 479 8.94 11.10 33.52
CA SER A 479 10.39 11.03 33.38
C SER A 479 10.93 9.98 34.36
N PRO A 480 11.67 8.99 33.88
CA PRO A 480 12.10 8.74 32.51
C PRO A 480 11.00 8.14 31.63
N VAL A 481 10.86 8.61 30.39
CA VAL A 481 9.95 8.04 29.40
C VAL A 481 10.39 6.61 29.05
N SER A 482 9.49 5.65 29.19
CA SER A 482 9.81 4.23 29.05
C SER A 482 8.68 3.43 28.38
N PRO A 483 8.43 3.66 27.08
CA PRO A 483 7.38 2.94 26.35
C PRO A 483 7.69 1.44 26.30
N ASP A 484 6.66 0.60 26.31
CA ASP A 484 6.80 -0.85 26.26
C ASP A 484 5.85 -1.46 25.21
N TYR A 485 6.35 -2.43 24.44
CA TYR A 485 5.52 -3.23 23.53
C TYR A 485 4.82 -4.42 24.21
N LYS A 486 5.16 -4.70 25.45
CA LYS A 486 4.53 -5.80 26.19
C LYS A 486 3.19 -5.36 26.76
N CYS A 487 2.21 -6.23 26.64
CA CYS A 487 0.90 -6.05 27.24
C CYS A 487 0.85 -6.78 28.59
N PRO A 488 0.73 -6.08 29.73
CA PRO A 488 0.98 -6.68 31.03
C PRO A 488 -0.10 -7.67 31.47
N VAL A 489 -1.36 -7.49 30.99
CA VAL A 489 -2.51 -8.26 31.45
C VAL A 489 -3.11 -9.08 30.31
N ALA A 490 -3.30 -10.37 30.53
CA ALA A 490 -3.81 -11.28 29.50
C ALA A 490 -5.21 -10.91 28.97
N SER A 491 -6.11 -10.41 29.83
CA SER A 491 -7.45 -9.95 29.44
C SER A 491 -7.44 -8.66 28.60
N ASP A 492 -6.34 -7.91 28.61
CA ASP A 492 -6.14 -6.69 27.83
C ASP A 492 -5.38 -6.95 26.51
N LYS A 493 -4.95 -8.19 26.26
CA LYS A 493 -4.38 -8.66 24.98
C LYS A 493 -5.51 -9.05 24.04
N PHE A 494 -6.05 -8.10 23.32
CA PHE A 494 -7.14 -8.37 22.38
C PHE A 494 -6.64 -9.12 21.16
N THR A 495 -7.25 -10.27 20.90
CA THR A 495 -6.96 -11.19 19.79
C THR A 495 -8.25 -11.85 19.31
N LYS A 496 -8.25 -12.39 18.09
CA LYS A 496 -9.37 -13.18 17.57
C LYS A 496 -9.42 -14.58 18.18
N THR A 497 -8.28 -15.15 18.51
CA THR A 497 -8.15 -16.49 19.11
C THR A 497 -7.47 -16.41 20.45
N THR A 498 -7.60 -17.47 21.26
CA THR A 498 -6.96 -17.53 22.58
C THR A 498 -5.47 -17.93 22.54
N ALA A 499 -4.89 -18.12 21.35
CA ALA A 499 -3.51 -18.57 21.20
C ALA A 499 -2.48 -17.54 21.71
N LYS A 500 -2.76 -16.23 21.54
CA LYS A 500 -1.86 -15.14 21.93
C LYS A 500 -2.47 -14.18 22.95
N GLY A 501 -3.79 -14.22 23.17
CA GLY A 501 -4.49 -13.28 24.03
C GLY A 501 -5.88 -13.74 24.46
N ASN A 502 -6.82 -12.80 24.58
CA ASN A 502 -8.13 -13.04 25.19
C ASN A 502 -9.18 -13.67 24.28
N GLY A 503 -8.97 -13.73 22.97
CA GLY A 503 -9.91 -14.32 22.00
C GLY A 503 -11.22 -13.55 21.87
N LYS A 504 -11.26 -12.23 22.07
CA LYS A 504 -12.49 -11.41 22.12
C LYS A 504 -12.74 -10.57 20.88
N LEU A 505 -11.83 -10.59 19.89
CA LEU A 505 -12.06 -9.94 18.61
C LEU A 505 -12.83 -10.85 17.66
N SER A 506 -13.76 -10.27 16.89
CA SER A 506 -14.40 -10.96 15.77
C SER A 506 -13.46 -11.00 14.56
N TYR A 507 -12.67 -9.94 14.38
CA TYR A 507 -11.71 -9.77 13.28
C TYR A 507 -10.37 -9.27 13.80
N PRO A 508 -9.24 -9.59 13.10
CA PRO A 508 -7.89 -9.25 13.55
C PRO A 508 -7.54 -7.78 13.25
N VAL A 509 -8.27 -6.86 13.83
CA VAL A 509 -8.09 -5.41 13.68
C VAL A 509 -8.19 -4.71 15.04
N GLY A 510 -7.34 -3.71 15.25
CA GLY A 510 -7.33 -2.88 16.45
C GLY A 510 -6.80 -1.49 16.18
N LEU A 511 -6.28 -0.83 17.22
CA LEU A 511 -5.70 0.51 17.17
C LEU A 511 -4.19 0.47 17.48
N ILE A 512 -3.50 1.54 17.10
CA ILE A 512 -2.13 1.81 17.53
C ILE A 512 -2.14 2.20 19.01
N THR A 513 -1.12 1.81 19.76
CA THR A 513 -0.99 2.20 21.18
C THR A 513 -0.20 3.51 21.31
N ALA A 514 -0.37 4.22 22.45
CA ALA A 514 0.45 5.40 22.74
C ALA A 514 1.94 5.02 22.94
N ASP A 515 2.22 3.84 23.47
CA ASP A 515 3.58 3.30 23.50
C ASP A 515 4.18 3.18 22.09
N GLU A 516 3.43 2.61 21.12
CA GLU A 516 3.86 2.53 19.71
C GLU A 516 4.09 3.90 19.08
N LEU A 517 3.27 4.88 19.41
CA LEU A 517 3.44 6.28 18.94
C LEU A 517 4.71 6.92 19.53
N THR A 518 4.99 6.66 20.81
CA THR A 518 6.22 7.14 21.49
C THR A 518 7.46 6.48 20.88
N PHE A 519 7.43 5.18 20.60
CA PHE A 519 8.47 4.49 19.84
C PHE A 519 8.68 5.11 18.45
N ALA A 520 7.59 5.47 17.77
CA ALA A 520 7.63 6.10 16.44
C ALA A 520 8.16 7.54 16.45
N GLY A 521 8.33 8.17 17.62
CA GLY A 521 8.94 9.49 17.76
C GLY A 521 8.01 10.59 18.27
N LEU A 522 6.86 10.23 18.87
CA LEU A 522 5.90 11.18 19.46
C LEU A 522 5.77 10.94 20.97
N PRO A 523 6.64 11.52 21.81
CA PRO A 523 6.45 11.50 23.25
C PRO A 523 5.18 12.28 23.64
N ALA A 524 4.50 11.84 24.69
CA ALA A 524 3.29 12.52 25.16
C ALA A 524 3.62 13.90 25.77
N GLY A 525 2.81 14.89 25.45
CA GLY A 525 3.01 16.29 25.86
C GLY A 525 3.95 17.09 24.96
N GLU A 526 4.61 16.45 23.99
CA GLU A 526 5.51 17.11 23.05
C GLU A 526 4.90 17.18 21.64
N THR A 527 5.37 18.12 20.82
CA THR A 527 4.91 18.30 19.43
C THR A 527 5.94 17.77 18.45
N ASN A 528 5.53 16.87 17.55
CA ASN A 528 6.34 16.39 16.45
C ASN A 528 5.54 16.34 15.14
N ASN A 529 5.73 17.33 14.27
CA ASN A 529 5.12 17.38 12.95
C ASN A 529 5.95 16.68 11.86
N SER A 530 7.09 16.10 12.22
CA SER A 530 8.03 15.47 11.27
C SER A 530 7.92 13.95 11.23
N PHE A 531 7.30 13.31 12.22
CA PHE A 531 7.23 11.84 12.25
C PHE A 531 6.16 11.30 11.29
N TYR A 532 6.41 10.13 10.74
CA TYR A 532 5.66 9.55 9.62
C TYR A 532 4.18 9.22 9.91
N LEU A 533 3.76 9.18 11.19
CA LEU A 533 2.37 8.93 11.58
C LEU A 533 1.56 10.21 11.80
N HIS A 534 2.20 11.38 11.73
CA HIS A 534 1.48 12.65 11.70
C HIS A 534 0.59 12.75 10.44
N THR A 535 -0.65 13.21 10.59
CA THR A 535 -1.63 13.26 9.50
C THR A 535 -2.32 14.60 9.34
N GLY A 536 -2.05 15.57 10.23
CA GLY A 536 -2.80 16.84 10.27
C GLY A 536 -4.29 16.67 10.60
N ALA A 537 -4.68 15.54 11.20
CA ALA A 537 -6.03 15.26 11.69
C ALA A 537 -5.97 14.46 12.99
N ASN A 538 -6.96 14.66 13.85
CA ASN A 538 -7.07 13.94 15.11
C ASN A 538 -7.41 12.46 14.85
N TYR A 539 -6.77 11.55 15.57
CA TYR A 539 -7.14 10.12 15.54
C TYR A 539 -6.88 9.40 16.85
N TRP A 540 -7.72 8.40 17.15
CA TRP A 540 -7.63 7.60 18.36
C TRP A 540 -6.37 6.73 18.40
N ALA A 541 -5.70 6.69 19.56
CA ALA A 541 -4.88 5.56 19.97
C ALA A 541 -5.74 4.54 20.74
N GLY A 542 -5.20 3.33 20.93
CA GLY A 542 -5.88 2.27 21.69
C GLY A 542 -5.58 2.25 23.19
N SER A 543 -4.81 3.21 23.68
CA SER A 543 -4.31 3.23 25.06
C SER A 543 -5.15 4.12 25.98
N PRO A 544 -5.67 3.60 27.10
CA PRO A 544 -6.24 4.40 28.18
C PRO A 544 -5.22 5.39 28.74
N ASP A 545 -5.67 6.60 29.07
CA ASP A 545 -4.84 7.61 29.72
C ASP A 545 -5.28 7.85 31.16
N VAL A 546 -6.53 8.26 31.38
CA VAL A 546 -7.01 8.71 32.69
C VAL A 546 -8.53 8.51 32.84
N PHE A 547 -8.98 8.42 34.08
CA PHE A 547 -10.36 8.69 34.48
C PHE A 547 -10.37 9.81 35.49
N TYR A 548 -11.07 10.90 35.20
CA TYR A 548 -11.26 12.03 36.12
C TYR A 548 -12.57 11.92 36.88
N VAL A 549 -12.54 12.33 38.15
CA VAL A 549 -13.74 12.52 38.96
C VAL A 549 -14.68 13.51 38.27
N GLY A 550 -15.95 13.14 38.11
CA GLY A 550 -16.91 13.95 37.39
C GLY A 550 -17.25 13.42 35.99
N ASN A 551 -16.97 12.14 35.76
CA ASN A 551 -17.42 11.37 34.60
C ASN A 551 -16.65 11.64 33.30
N TYR A 552 -15.33 11.67 33.36
CA TYR A 552 -14.48 11.84 32.19
C TYR A 552 -13.50 10.66 32.03
N ALA A 553 -13.90 9.66 31.27
CA ALA A 553 -13.00 8.61 30.80
C ALA A 553 -12.20 9.12 29.61
N GLY A 554 -10.86 9.11 29.68
CA GLY A 554 -9.95 9.65 28.68
C GLY A 554 -9.04 8.59 28.07
N VAL A 555 -8.90 8.64 26.76
CA VAL A 555 -8.03 7.78 25.94
C VAL A 555 -7.08 8.65 25.15
N PHE A 556 -5.87 8.16 24.86
CA PHE A 556 -4.89 8.91 24.08
C PHE A 556 -5.38 9.19 22.65
N VAL A 557 -5.08 10.38 22.18
CA VAL A 557 -5.36 10.89 20.82
C VAL A 557 -4.08 11.51 20.25
N VAL A 558 -3.80 11.25 18.99
CA VAL A 558 -2.86 12.08 18.22
C VAL A 558 -3.66 13.22 17.63
N TYR A 559 -3.27 14.44 17.98
CA TYR A 559 -3.92 15.66 17.51
C TYR A 559 -3.34 16.15 16.18
N ASP A 560 -4.14 16.95 15.46
CA ASP A 560 -3.79 17.57 14.17
C ASP A 560 -2.54 18.46 14.23
N GLY A 561 -2.27 19.05 15.41
CA GLY A 561 -1.04 19.79 15.72
C GLY A 561 0.20 18.92 15.92
N GLY A 562 0.11 17.59 15.76
CA GLY A 562 1.25 16.68 15.90
C GLY A 562 1.69 16.42 17.34
N TYR A 563 0.79 16.40 18.29
CA TYR A 563 1.06 16.05 19.68
C TYR A 563 0.17 14.90 20.16
N LEU A 564 0.68 14.16 21.15
CA LEU A 564 0.00 13.05 21.78
C LEU A 564 -0.55 13.52 23.13
N ASP A 565 -1.86 13.54 23.25
CA ASP A 565 -2.56 13.88 24.49
C ASP A 565 -3.83 13.04 24.60
N LEU A 566 -4.66 13.32 25.60
CA LEU A 566 -5.91 12.60 25.84
C LEU A 566 -7.14 13.37 25.32
N ASP A 567 -8.20 12.61 25.03
CA ASP A 567 -9.54 13.20 24.94
C ASP A 567 -10.59 12.25 25.52
N GLY A 568 -11.77 12.80 25.83
CA GLY A 568 -12.90 12.04 26.36
C GLY A 568 -13.45 11.05 25.35
N VAL A 569 -13.73 9.85 25.79
CA VAL A 569 -14.16 8.73 24.94
C VAL A 569 -15.44 8.99 24.12
N THR A 570 -16.22 10.00 24.49
CA THR A 570 -17.46 10.41 23.79
C THR A 570 -17.25 11.41 22.66
N TYR A 571 -16.04 11.93 22.50
CA TYR A 571 -15.69 12.78 21.36
C TYR A 571 -15.47 11.95 20.09
N GLY A 572 -15.64 12.59 18.93
CA GLY A 572 -15.45 11.93 17.64
C GLY A 572 -14.08 12.23 17.05
N HIS A 573 -13.21 11.22 16.95
CA HIS A 573 -11.90 11.33 16.28
C HIS A 573 -11.71 10.28 15.20
N GLY A 574 -10.73 10.48 14.34
CA GLY A 574 -10.44 9.60 13.22
C GLY A 574 -10.14 8.15 13.67
N ALA A 575 -10.76 7.18 13.02
CA ALA A 575 -10.44 5.78 13.19
C ALA A 575 -9.33 5.37 12.20
N ARG A 576 -8.25 4.76 12.69
CA ARG A 576 -7.17 4.21 11.86
C ARG A 576 -6.93 2.76 12.25
N GLY A 577 -7.44 1.82 11.44
CA GLY A 577 -7.31 0.40 11.72
C GLY A 577 -5.85 -0.06 11.64
N VAL A 578 -5.45 -0.90 12.59
CA VAL A 578 -4.15 -1.57 12.63
C VAL A 578 -4.35 -3.05 12.40
N VAL A 579 -3.56 -3.64 11.52
CA VAL A 579 -3.56 -5.08 11.18
C VAL A 579 -2.13 -5.61 11.14
N SER A 580 -1.97 -6.93 11.05
CA SER A 580 -0.65 -7.55 10.90
C SER A 580 -0.64 -8.56 9.75
N LEU A 581 0.34 -8.42 8.84
CA LEU A 581 0.62 -9.42 7.81
C LEU A 581 1.35 -10.61 8.42
N SER A 582 1.11 -11.78 7.88
CA SER A 582 1.83 -13.01 8.23
C SER A 582 3.34 -12.85 8.04
N SER A 583 4.14 -13.44 8.92
CA SER A 583 5.59 -13.57 8.76
C SER A 583 5.99 -14.33 7.49
N GLU A 584 5.09 -15.15 6.96
CA GLU A 584 5.30 -15.90 5.71
C GLU A 584 4.99 -15.07 4.46
N SER A 585 4.39 -13.88 4.60
CA SER A 585 4.13 -12.99 3.47
C SER A 585 5.44 -12.59 2.81
N LYS A 586 5.46 -12.59 1.48
CA LYS A 586 6.57 -12.09 0.69
C LYS A 586 6.25 -10.68 0.24
N LEU A 587 7.22 -9.77 0.29
CA LEU A 587 7.07 -8.40 -0.14
C LEU A 587 7.96 -8.12 -1.35
N LEU A 588 7.38 -7.49 -2.36
CA LEU A 588 8.11 -6.92 -3.49
C LEU A 588 8.11 -5.41 -3.36
N GLY A 589 9.20 -4.77 -3.81
CA GLY A 589 9.38 -3.33 -3.72
C GLY A 589 10.35 -2.91 -2.61
N SER A 590 10.51 -1.61 -2.45
CA SER A 590 11.41 -0.99 -1.47
C SER A 590 10.69 -0.23 -0.34
N GLY A 591 9.36 -0.12 -0.43
CA GLY A 591 8.52 0.60 0.53
C GLY A 591 8.53 2.12 0.36
N THR A 592 9.20 2.64 -0.65
CA THR A 592 9.20 4.08 -0.99
C THR A 592 7.91 4.47 -1.72
N TYR A 593 7.64 5.76 -1.83
CA TYR A 593 6.41 6.25 -2.47
C TYR A 593 6.25 5.82 -3.93
N ASN A 594 7.34 5.66 -4.67
CA ASN A 594 7.35 5.24 -6.07
C ASN A 594 7.56 3.73 -6.27
N ASP A 595 7.83 2.99 -5.19
CA ASP A 595 8.02 1.54 -5.19
C ASP A 595 7.51 0.95 -3.86
N VAL A 596 6.20 1.14 -3.60
CA VAL A 596 5.55 0.65 -2.37
C VAL A 596 5.64 -0.87 -2.28
N TYR A 597 5.78 -1.40 -1.08
CA TYR A 597 5.69 -2.84 -0.90
C TYR A 597 4.34 -3.37 -1.37
N THR A 598 4.37 -4.40 -2.22
CA THR A 598 3.20 -5.20 -2.60
C THR A 598 3.31 -6.58 -1.97
N VAL A 599 2.19 -7.11 -1.48
CA VAL A 599 2.13 -8.36 -0.72
C VAL A 599 1.78 -9.51 -1.66
N ASN A 600 2.54 -10.60 -1.55
CA ASN A 600 2.36 -11.84 -2.29
C ASN A 600 2.27 -13.06 -1.37
#